data_c289af633c5fe4ed76dcb210eda266f6
#
_entry.id   c289af633c5fe4ed76dcb210eda266f6
#
_cell.length_a   1.000
_cell.length_b   1.000
_cell.length_c   1.000
_cell.angle_alpha   90.00
_cell.angle_beta   90.00
_cell.angle_gamma   90.00
#
_symmetry.space_group_name_H-M   'P 1'
#
loop_
_entity.id
_entity.type
_entity.pdbx_description
1 polymer ?
#
loop_
_entity_poly.entity_id
_entity_poly.type
_entity_poly.pdbx_seq_one_letter_code
_entity_poly.pdbx_strand_id
1 'polypeptide(L)'
;MATAIFLALVLHRPLLLEGDAGVGKTEVARVLAAWTGGELIRLQCYEGIDVSQAVYEWDYARQLLSLRATEPARQVAADPALPGEDAAAGGPLRRAVSSRDEGLARTSGAAKLSGDASGGPPSGSDRHRLDPVDEVYSERFLVRRPLLAAIDHTDGPPPVLLIDEVDRADDEFEAFLLEILSDYAVTVPELGTFRAKVPPIVVVTSNRTRDVHDALKRRCLYHWVEHPDFEREVAIVRSRASEVLPVLARQVAAMVASLRELHLYKPPGVAETIDWATSLAALGRTELDERSVTLTLGTVLKYQEDQARVQAAGIGDLVRAAVARGA
;
A
#
# COMPACT_ATOMS: atom_id res chain seq x y z
N MET A 1 23.96 4.43 5.08
CA MET A 1 22.87 4.44 4.07
C MET A 1 23.25 3.69 2.79
N ALA A 2 24.17 4.15 1.93
CA ALA A 2 24.47 3.50 0.64
C ALA A 2 24.79 2.01 0.72
N THR A 3 25.63 1.59 1.69
CA THR A 3 25.94 0.18 1.91
C THR A 3 24.71 -0.65 2.31
N ALA A 4 23.83 -0.11 3.14
CA ALA A 4 22.60 -0.80 3.54
C ALA A 4 21.65 -1.00 2.34
N ILE A 5 21.51 0.03 1.51
CA ILE A 5 20.72 -0.03 0.26
C ILE A 5 21.34 -1.09 -0.69
N PHE A 6 22.64 -1.04 -0.93
CA PHE A 6 23.34 -2.00 -1.78
C PHE A 6 23.11 -3.45 -1.32
N LEU A 7 23.26 -3.70 -0.02
CA LEU A 7 23.04 -5.03 0.54
C LEU A 7 21.57 -5.47 0.45
N ALA A 8 20.61 -4.53 0.64
CA ALA A 8 19.19 -4.83 0.48
C ALA A 8 18.85 -5.29 -0.94
N LEU A 9 19.41 -4.63 -1.93
CA LEU A 9 19.24 -4.97 -3.35
C LEU A 9 19.88 -6.32 -3.72
N VAL A 10 21.13 -6.55 -3.26
CA VAL A 10 21.85 -7.77 -3.62
C VAL A 10 21.30 -9.00 -2.90
N LEU A 11 20.88 -8.85 -1.65
CA LEU A 11 20.37 -9.96 -0.82
C LEU A 11 18.85 -10.15 -0.95
N HIS A 12 18.16 -9.30 -1.70
CA HIS A 12 16.69 -9.28 -1.81
C HIS A 12 16.01 -9.28 -0.44
N ARG A 13 16.52 -8.47 0.50
CA ARG A 13 15.98 -8.34 1.85
C ARG A 13 15.35 -6.97 2.04
N PRO A 14 14.23 -6.88 2.80
CA PRO A 14 13.65 -5.59 3.16
C PRO A 14 14.65 -4.71 3.89
N LEU A 15 14.62 -3.40 3.61
CA LEU A 15 15.41 -2.38 4.29
C LEU A 15 14.53 -1.65 5.30
N LEU A 16 14.79 -1.84 6.60
CA LEU A 16 14.12 -1.11 7.67
C LEU A 16 14.90 0.15 7.99
N LEU A 17 14.24 1.29 7.81
CA LEU A 17 14.75 2.62 8.12
C LEU A 17 14.05 3.15 9.37
N GLU A 18 14.76 3.24 10.47
CA GLU A 18 14.29 3.92 11.68
C GLU A 18 14.97 5.27 11.87
N GLY A 19 14.32 6.18 12.57
CA GLY A 19 14.84 7.52 12.89
C GLY A 19 13.71 8.48 13.23
N ASP A 20 14.06 9.71 13.60
CA ASP A 20 13.08 10.73 13.95
C ASP A 20 12.16 11.08 12.80
N ALA A 21 10.99 11.67 13.12
CA ALA A 21 10.10 12.17 12.09
C ALA A 21 10.79 13.27 11.25
N GLY A 22 10.51 13.29 9.93
CA GLY A 22 11.03 14.35 9.06
C GLY A 22 12.48 14.22 8.63
N VAL A 23 13.21 13.13 8.99
CA VAL A 23 14.62 12.93 8.55
C VAL A 23 14.77 12.43 7.10
N GLY A 24 13.67 12.15 6.41
CA GLY A 24 13.68 11.77 4.99
C GLY A 24 13.69 10.27 4.70
N LYS A 25 13.23 9.40 5.63
CA LYS A 25 13.14 7.94 5.44
C LYS A 25 12.35 7.54 4.19
N THR A 26 11.17 8.11 4.02
CA THR A 26 10.27 7.87 2.88
C THR A 26 10.89 8.29 1.55
N GLU A 27 11.76 9.30 1.55
CA GLU A 27 12.43 9.79 0.33
C GLU A 27 13.39 8.76 -0.27
N VAL A 28 13.94 7.86 0.55
CA VAL A 28 14.82 6.78 0.08
C VAL A 28 14.09 5.88 -0.91
N ALA A 29 12.84 5.53 -0.64
CA ALA A 29 12.04 4.70 -1.54
C ALA A 29 11.75 5.43 -2.86
N ARG A 30 11.47 6.74 -2.83
CA ARG A 30 11.27 7.55 -4.05
C ARG A 30 12.51 7.62 -4.92
N VAL A 31 13.67 7.83 -4.28
CA VAL A 31 14.97 7.87 -5.00
C VAL A 31 15.29 6.49 -5.59
N LEU A 32 15.02 5.40 -4.87
CA LEU A 32 15.21 4.04 -5.37
C LEU A 32 14.32 3.77 -6.59
N ALA A 33 13.04 4.12 -6.53
CA ALA A 33 12.12 3.96 -7.65
C ALA A 33 12.59 4.75 -8.89
N ALA A 34 12.97 6.01 -8.70
CA ALA A 34 13.50 6.83 -9.78
C ALA A 34 14.81 6.28 -10.37
N TRP A 35 15.69 5.72 -9.54
CA TRP A 35 16.98 5.17 -9.95
C TRP A 35 16.84 3.83 -10.67
N THR A 36 15.97 2.94 -10.18
CA THR A 36 15.76 1.62 -10.79
C THR A 36 14.78 1.64 -11.97
N GLY A 37 14.00 2.72 -12.11
CA GLY A 37 12.91 2.83 -13.07
C GLY A 37 11.67 2.00 -12.69
N GLY A 38 11.63 1.44 -11.47
CA GLY A 38 10.49 0.68 -10.94
C GLY A 38 9.37 1.59 -10.44
N GLU A 39 8.14 1.08 -10.46
CA GLU A 39 6.99 1.77 -9.89
C GLU A 39 7.13 1.90 -8.37
N LEU A 40 6.79 3.07 -7.81
CA LEU A 40 6.70 3.25 -6.36
C LEU A 40 5.29 2.89 -5.87
N ILE A 41 5.17 1.79 -5.16
CA ILE A 41 3.94 1.34 -4.53
C ILE A 41 4.03 1.63 -3.04
N ARG A 42 3.09 2.42 -2.49
CA ARG A 42 3.09 2.82 -1.08
C ARG A 42 1.97 2.18 -0.30
N LEU A 43 2.32 1.56 0.82
CA LEU A 43 1.42 1.12 1.88
C LEU A 43 1.65 1.99 3.11
N GLN A 44 0.69 2.84 3.45
CA GLN A 44 0.72 3.63 4.68
C GLN A 44 0.12 2.82 5.81
N CYS A 45 0.91 2.54 6.85
CA CYS A 45 0.41 1.84 8.03
C CYS A 45 -0.31 2.81 8.99
N TYR A 46 -1.36 2.31 9.63
CA TYR A 46 -2.12 2.98 10.67
C TYR A 46 -2.79 1.93 11.57
N GLU A 47 -3.24 2.34 12.73
CA GLU A 47 -3.91 1.45 13.69
C GLU A 47 -5.20 0.86 13.11
N GLY A 48 -5.33 -0.47 13.16
CA GLY A 48 -6.48 -1.19 12.59
C GLY A 48 -6.43 -1.39 11.08
N ILE A 49 -5.26 -1.26 10.45
CA ILE A 49 -5.09 -1.66 9.04
C ILE A 49 -5.28 -3.18 8.91
N ASP A 50 -6.06 -3.60 7.93
CA ASP A 50 -6.36 -5.01 7.69
C ASP A 50 -5.90 -5.51 6.31
N VAL A 51 -6.08 -6.82 6.10
CA VAL A 51 -5.70 -7.50 4.86
C VAL A 51 -6.44 -6.93 3.65
N SER A 52 -7.71 -6.53 3.79
CA SER A 52 -8.50 -6.00 2.67
C SER A 52 -7.95 -4.66 2.15
N GLN A 53 -7.35 -3.88 3.03
CA GLN A 53 -6.75 -2.59 2.70
C GLN A 53 -5.32 -2.72 2.18
N ALA A 54 -4.60 -3.75 2.62
CA ALA A 54 -3.20 -3.94 2.30
C ALA A 54 -2.96 -4.86 1.09
N VAL A 55 -3.79 -5.90 0.91
CA VAL A 55 -3.55 -6.99 -0.06
C VAL A 55 -4.50 -6.94 -1.23
N TYR A 56 -5.79 -7.16 -1.00
CA TYR A 56 -6.80 -7.15 -2.05
C TYR A 56 -8.20 -6.87 -1.49
N GLU A 57 -9.07 -6.47 -2.37
CA GLU A 57 -10.49 -6.28 -2.11
C GLU A 57 -11.28 -6.75 -3.33
N TRP A 58 -12.48 -7.27 -3.13
CA TRP A 58 -13.40 -7.59 -4.21
C TRP A 58 -14.25 -6.36 -4.57
N ASP A 59 -14.30 -6.02 -5.86
CA ASP A 59 -15.18 -4.95 -6.38
C ASP A 59 -16.66 -5.46 -6.41
N TYR A 60 -17.28 -5.50 -5.24
CA TYR A 60 -18.67 -5.96 -5.07
C TYR A 60 -19.66 -5.16 -5.92
N ALA A 61 -19.42 -3.87 -6.12
CA ALA A 61 -20.31 -3.04 -6.94
C ALA A 61 -20.29 -3.52 -8.39
N ARG A 62 -19.12 -3.79 -8.92
CA ARG A 62 -18.91 -4.27 -10.28
C ARG A 62 -19.40 -5.71 -10.45
N GLN A 63 -19.24 -6.57 -9.42
CA GLN A 63 -19.79 -7.93 -9.39
C GLN A 63 -21.31 -7.89 -9.50
N LEU A 64 -22.01 -7.08 -8.69
CA LEU A 64 -23.46 -6.95 -8.71
C LEU A 64 -23.97 -6.43 -10.06
N LEU A 65 -23.30 -5.47 -10.66
CA LEU A 65 -23.66 -4.96 -11.98
C LEU A 65 -23.49 -6.05 -13.05
N SER A 66 -22.44 -6.85 -12.97
CA SER A 66 -22.20 -7.96 -13.90
C SER A 66 -23.29 -9.04 -13.79
N LEU A 67 -23.66 -9.42 -12.56
CA LEU A 67 -24.74 -10.38 -12.31
C LEU A 67 -26.07 -9.90 -12.89
N ARG A 68 -26.46 -8.64 -12.64
CA ARG A 68 -27.70 -8.05 -13.18
C ARG A 68 -27.70 -7.96 -14.71
N ALA A 69 -26.56 -7.70 -15.33
CA ALA A 69 -26.43 -7.65 -16.78
C ALA A 69 -26.57 -9.04 -17.42
N THR A 70 -26.29 -10.11 -16.67
CA THR A 70 -26.35 -11.50 -17.17
C THR A 70 -27.73 -12.16 -16.95
N GLU A 71 -28.56 -11.65 -16.03
CA GLU A 71 -29.92 -12.18 -15.77
C GLU A 71 -30.86 -12.18 -16.98
N PRO A 72 -31.00 -11.09 -17.76
CA PRO A 72 -31.94 -11.10 -18.92
C PRO A 72 -31.50 -12.07 -20.01
N ALA A 73 -30.20 -12.30 -20.20
CA ALA A 73 -29.71 -13.27 -21.17
C ALA A 73 -29.98 -14.72 -20.76
N ARG A 74 -30.15 -15.01 -19.48
CA ARG A 74 -30.52 -16.33 -18.97
C ARG A 74 -32.00 -16.62 -19.11
N GLN A 75 -32.88 -15.63 -18.94
CA GLN A 75 -34.32 -15.79 -19.11
C GLN A 75 -34.69 -16.08 -20.57
N VAL A 76 -33.99 -15.45 -21.53
CA VAL A 76 -34.20 -15.71 -22.97
C VAL A 76 -33.68 -17.10 -23.39
N ALA A 77 -32.67 -17.65 -22.72
CA ALA A 77 -32.14 -18.98 -23.03
C ALA A 77 -32.89 -20.13 -22.34
N ALA A 78 -33.77 -19.83 -21.37
CA ALA A 78 -34.53 -20.80 -20.61
C ALA A 78 -35.99 -20.96 -21.09
N ASP A 79 -36.42 -20.22 -22.12
CA ASP A 79 -37.77 -20.35 -22.70
C ASP A 79 -37.74 -21.45 -23.77
N PRO A 80 -38.21 -22.68 -23.48
CA PRO A 80 -38.35 -23.70 -24.50
C PRO A 80 -39.47 -23.26 -25.44
N ALA A 81 -39.19 -23.17 -26.72
CA ALA A 81 -40.03 -22.82 -27.82
C ALA A 81 -41.47 -23.28 -27.58
N LEU A 82 -42.40 -22.34 -27.57
CA LEU A 82 -43.82 -22.62 -27.66
C LEU A 82 -44.07 -23.47 -28.93
N PRO A 83 -44.73 -24.63 -28.81
CA PRO A 83 -45.16 -25.38 -30.01
C PRO A 83 -46.26 -24.58 -30.70
N GLY A 84 -46.12 -24.42 -32.01
CA GLY A 84 -47.05 -23.72 -32.87
C GLY A 84 -48.47 -24.23 -32.72
N GLU A 85 -49.37 -23.28 -32.80
CA GLU A 85 -50.80 -23.50 -32.99
C GLU A 85 -51.02 -24.31 -34.26
N ASP A 86 -51.66 -25.49 -34.12
CA ASP A 86 -52.51 -26.01 -35.17
C ASP A 86 -53.76 -26.59 -34.54
N ALA A 87 -54.86 -26.31 -35.22
CA ALA A 87 -56.24 -26.26 -34.85
C ALA A 87 -56.91 -27.61 -34.64
N ALA A 88 -58.01 -27.51 -33.93
CA ALA A 88 -59.29 -28.16 -34.09
C ALA A 88 -59.67 -29.34 -33.18
N ALA A 89 -60.75 -29.05 -32.46
CA ALA A 89 -61.93 -29.85 -32.19
C ALA A 89 -61.96 -30.95 -31.11
N GLY A 90 -62.81 -30.70 -30.12
CA GLY A 90 -63.78 -31.69 -29.62
C GLY A 90 -63.49 -32.39 -28.29
N GLY A 91 -64.03 -31.87 -27.19
CA GLY A 91 -64.67 -32.40 -25.98
C GLY A 91 -64.38 -33.82 -25.47
N PRO A 92 -64.99 -34.24 -24.35
CA PRO A 92 -65.04 -33.59 -23.06
C PRO A 92 -64.47 -34.47 -21.89
N LEU A 93 -64.26 -33.82 -20.72
CA LEU A 93 -64.27 -34.31 -19.34
C LEU A 93 -64.18 -35.84 -19.06
N ARG A 94 -63.16 -36.24 -18.32
CA ARG A 94 -63.37 -37.18 -17.19
C ARG A 94 -62.30 -36.95 -16.08
N ARG A 95 -62.91 -36.91 -14.92
CA ARG A 95 -62.39 -36.81 -13.55
C ARG A 95 -61.98 -38.20 -13.04
N ALA A 96 -60.89 -38.35 -12.33
CA ALA A 96 -60.66 -39.27 -11.21
C ALA A 96 -59.16 -39.14 -10.78
N VAL A 97 -58.87 -38.65 -9.64
CA VAL A 97 -58.89 -39.13 -8.26
C VAL A 97 -57.94 -40.32 -8.01
N SER A 98 -56.96 -40.02 -7.11
CA SER A 98 -56.38 -40.87 -6.05
C SER A 98 -55.44 -42.00 -6.49
N SER A 99 -54.29 -42.19 -5.94
CA SER A 99 -53.86 -42.52 -4.60
C SER A 99 -52.42 -43.02 -4.62
N ARG A 100 -51.66 -42.62 -3.61
CA ARG A 100 -50.72 -43.38 -2.79
C ARG A 100 -50.22 -44.73 -3.33
N ASP A 101 -48.92 -45.00 -3.31
CA ASP A 101 -48.26 -45.67 -2.18
C ASP A 101 -46.74 -45.92 -2.41
N GLU A 102 -46.09 -45.92 -1.33
CA GLU A 102 -44.79 -46.37 -0.88
C GLU A 102 -44.08 -47.51 -1.61
N GLY A 103 -42.77 -47.52 -1.55
CA GLY A 103 -42.00 -48.75 -1.72
C GLY A 103 -40.47 -48.56 -1.74
N LEU A 104 -39.88 -48.74 -0.58
CA LEU A 104 -38.44 -49.01 -0.37
C LEU A 104 -37.95 -50.18 -1.24
N ALA A 105 -36.68 -50.16 -1.69
CA ALA A 105 -35.69 -51.17 -1.33
C ALA A 105 -34.41 -51.12 -2.18
N ARG A 106 -33.32 -51.09 -1.47
CA ARG A 106 -31.93 -51.55 -1.69
C ARG A 106 -31.74 -52.61 -2.83
N THR A 107 -30.60 -52.53 -3.53
CA THR A 107 -29.38 -53.39 -3.36
C THR A 107 -28.41 -53.23 -4.52
N SER A 108 -27.19 -53.06 -4.15
CA SER A 108 -25.89 -53.55 -4.64
C SER A 108 -25.82 -54.43 -5.93
N GLY A 109 -24.79 -54.17 -6.72
CA GLY A 109 -24.28 -55.17 -7.65
C GLY A 109 -23.26 -54.65 -8.65
N ALA A 110 -22.07 -55.15 -8.53
CA ALA A 110 -20.86 -54.78 -9.28
C ALA A 110 -20.76 -55.42 -10.67
N ALA A 111 -19.90 -54.83 -11.48
CA ALA A 111 -18.96 -55.38 -12.47
C ALA A 111 -19.49 -55.79 -13.87
N LYS A 112 -18.88 -55.30 -14.88
CA LYS A 112 -17.82 -55.77 -15.76
C LYS A 112 -17.86 -55.18 -17.17
N LEU A 113 -16.75 -54.63 -17.56
CA LEU A 113 -16.03 -54.63 -18.83
C LEU A 113 -16.69 -55.24 -20.08
N SER A 114 -16.73 -54.46 -21.15
CA SER A 114 -16.05 -54.76 -22.42
C SER A 114 -16.39 -53.72 -23.49
N GLY A 115 -15.39 -53.33 -24.25
CA GLY A 115 -15.28 -52.28 -25.21
C GLY A 115 -16.07 -52.51 -26.49
N ASP A 116 -16.22 -51.40 -27.22
CA ASP A 116 -15.75 -51.39 -28.61
C ASP A 116 -15.65 -49.92 -29.12
N ALA A 117 -14.69 -49.72 -29.99
CA ALA A 117 -14.34 -48.45 -30.57
C ALA A 117 -15.22 -48.13 -31.80
N SER A 118 -15.73 -46.91 -31.86
CA SER A 118 -15.97 -46.27 -33.16
C SER A 118 -15.92 -44.76 -33.00
N GLY A 119 -14.89 -44.18 -33.62
CA GLY A 119 -14.60 -42.75 -33.63
C GLY A 119 -15.60 -41.96 -34.45
N GLY A 120 -16.07 -40.90 -33.83
CA GLY A 120 -16.68 -39.76 -34.48
C GLY A 120 -15.92 -38.51 -34.00
N PRO A 121 -15.69 -37.51 -34.87
CA PRO A 121 -14.93 -36.33 -34.49
C PRO A 121 -15.68 -35.54 -33.41
N PRO A 122 -14.98 -34.96 -32.41
CA PRO A 122 -15.64 -34.14 -31.42
C PRO A 122 -16.12 -32.85 -32.08
N SER A 123 -17.42 -32.66 -32.15
CA SER A 123 -18.04 -31.38 -32.49
C SER A 123 -17.69 -30.40 -31.39
N GLY A 124 -16.90 -29.38 -31.78
CA GLY A 124 -16.54 -28.30 -30.90
C GLY A 124 -17.76 -27.52 -30.43
N SER A 125 -17.80 -27.35 -29.12
CA SER A 125 -18.33 -26.23 -28.31
C SER A 125 -18.64 -26.67 -26.89
N ASP A 126 -17.75 -27.39 -26.22
CA ASP A 126 -17.65 -27.29 -24.76
C ASP A 126 -16.91 -26.02 -24.36
N ARG A 127 -17.58 -24.89 -24.54
CA ARG A 127 -17.27 -23.74 -23.70
C ARG A 127 -17.65 -24.16 -22.28
N HIS A 128 -16.68 -24.50 -21.47
CA HIS A 128 -16.82 -24.60 -20.03
C HIS A 128 -17.62 -23.36 -19.59
N ARG A 129 -18.91 -23.52 -19.33
CA ARG A 129 -19.69 -22.54 -18.60
C ARG A 129 -19.12 -22.57 -17.19
N LEU A 130 -18.23 -21.62 -16.88
CA LEU A 130 -17.82 -21.37 -15.52
C LEU A 130 -19.08 -21.23 -14.66
N ASP A 131 -19.07 -21.83 -13.48
CA ASP A 131 -20.15 -21.67 -12.52
C ASP A 131 -20.35 -20.16 -12.28
N PRO A 132 -21.56 -19.63 -12.19
CA PRO A 132 -21.79 -18.20 -11.95
C PRO A 132 -21.04 -17.65 -10.74
N VAL A 133 -20.75 -18.50 -9.76
CA VAL A 133 -19.97 -18.16 -8.57
C VAL A 133 -18.49 -17.99 -8.95
N ASP A 134 -17.92 -18.85 -9.78
CA ASP A 134 -16.53 -18.76 -10.23
C ASP A 134 -16.30 -17.54 -11.13
N GLU A 135 -17.32 -17.14 -11.89
CA GLU A 135 -17.23 -15.94 -12.74
C GLU A 135 -17.16 -14.66 -11.89
N VAL A 136 -17.85 -14.59 -10.75
CA VAL A 136 -17.89 -13.43 -9.85
C VAL A 136 -16.57 -13.25 -9.10
N TYR A 137 -15.88 -14.34 -8.76
CA TYR A 137 -14.57 -14.32 -8.09
C TYR A 137 -13.39 -14.45 -9.07
N SER A 138 -13.53 -13.89 -10.26
CA SER A 138 -12.44 -13.85 -11.25
C SER A 138 -11.54 -12.63 -11.04
N GLU A 139 -10.31 -12.69 -11.56
CA GLU A 139 -9.32 -11.60 -11.46
C GLU A 139 -9.83 -10.23 -11.94
N ARG A 140 -10.82 -10.21 -12.83
CA ARG A 140 -11.43 -8.96 -13.35
C ARG A 140 -12.13 -8.12 -12.29
N PHE A 141 -12.51 -8.73 -11.16
CA PHE A 141 -13.16 -8.07 -10.01
C PHE A 141 -12.23 -7.92 -8.81
N LEU A 142 -10.99 -8.40 -8.93
CA LEU A 142 -9.98 -8.27 -7.90
C LEU A 142 -9.36 -6.88 -7.96
N VAL A 143 -9.50 -6.12 -6.88
CA VAL A 143 -8.80 -4.85 -6.68
C VAL A 143 -7.49 -5.16 -5.98
N ARG A 144 -6.36 -5.05 -6.70
CA ARG A 144 -5.03 -5.25 -6.14
C ARG A 144 -4.68 -4.08 -5.25
N ARG A 145 -4.51 -4.33 -3.97
CA ARG A 145 -4.01 -3.38 -2.98
C ARG A 145 -2.47 -3.41 -2.97
N PRO A 146 -1.78 -2.49 -2.26
CA PRO A 146 -0.33 -2.29 -2.41
C PRO A 146 0.54 -3.55 -2.32
N LEU A 147 0.26 -4.46 -1.39
CA LEU A 147 1.07 -5.68 -1.24
C LEU A 147 0.90 -6.63 -2.42
N LEU A 148 -0.34 -6.90 -2.83
CA LEU A 148 -0.58 -7.76 -3.99
C LEU A 148 -0.10 -7.09 -5.29
N ALA A 149 -0.29 -5.78 -5.44
CA ALA A 149 0.20 -5.05 -6.61
C ALA A 149 1.72 -5.15 -6.76
N ALA A 150 2.46 -5.12 -5.64
CA ALA A 150 3.91 -5.26 -5.66
C ALA A 150 4.37 -6.71 -5.97
N ILE A 151 3.60 -7.73 -5.54
CA ILE A 151 3.92 -9.14 -5.73
C ILE A 151 3.52 -9.62 -7.13
N ASP A 152 2.34 -9.24 -7.60
CA ASP A 152 1.80 -9.66 -8.91
C ASP A 152 2.30 -8.76 -10.07
N HIS A 153 3.42 -8.08 -9.85
CA HIS A 153 4.05 -7.27 -10.88
C HIS A 153 4.73 -8.17 -11.92
N THR A 154 4.35 -8.02 -13.19
CA THR A 154 4.82 -8.92 -14.25
C THR A 154 5.69 -8.23 -15.29
N ASP A 155 5.59 -6.91 -15.43
CA ASP A 155 6.19 -6.16 -16.54
C ASP A 155 7.13 -5.05 -16.06
N GLY A 156 8.33 -5.01 -16.64
CA GLY A 156 9.31 -3.96 -16.38
C GLY A 156 10.23 -4.22 -15.18
N PRO A 157 10.90 -3.17 -14.68
CA PRO A 157 11.77 -3.26 -13.51
C PRO A 157 10.99 -3.63 -12.25
N PRO A 158 11.62 -4.27 -11.23
CA PRO A 158 10.96 -4.61 -9.99
C PRO A 158 10.41 -3.35 -9.31
N PRO A 159 9.18 -3.39 -8.79
CA PRO A 159 8.59 -2.25 -8.11
C PRO A 159 9.28 -2.00 -6.78
N VAL A 160 9.24 -0.76 -6.31
CA VAL A 160 9.67 -0.38 -4.97
C VAL A 160 8.44 -0.31 -4.06
N LEU A 161 8.33 -1.28 -3.15
CA LEU A 161 7.27 -1.32 -2.14
C LEU A 161 7.74 -0.54 -0.91
N LEU A 162 7.07 0.57 -0.61
CA LEU A 162 7.26 1.35 0.60
C LEU A 162 6.18 1.00 1.62
N ILE A 163 6.57 0.37 2.73
CA ILE A 163 5.73 0.15 3.91
C ILE A 163 6.06 1.26 4.90
N ASP A 164 5.20 2.27 4.94
CA ASP A 164 5.47 3.53 5.63
C ASP A 164 4.83 3.55 7.03
N GLU A 165 5.60 3.96 8.05
CA GLU A 165 5.18 4.04 9.46
C GLU A 165 4.66 2.70 10.02
N VAL A 166 5.42 1.60 9.83
CA VAL A 166 5.04 0.25 10.30
C VAL A 166 4.80 0.20 11.81
N ASP A 167 5.46 1.06 12.58
CA ASP A 167 5.27 1.24 14.03
C ASP A 167 3.87 1.74 14.44
N ARG A 168 2.99 2.05 13.48
CA ARG A 168 1.57 2.37 13.71
C ARG A 168 0.62 1.20 13.49
N ALA A 169 1.08 0.13 12.84
CA ALA A 169 0.29 -1.07 12.67
C ALA A 169 0.21 -1.86 13.99
N ASP A 170 -0.75 -2.74 14.10
CA ASP A 170 -0.83 -3.69 15.23
C ASP A 170 0.08 -4.91 15.03
N ASP A 171 0.21 -5.73 16.08
CA ASP A 171 1.08 -6.90 16.06
C ASP A 171 0.60 -7.99 15.09
N GLU A 172 -0.72 -8.07 14.86
CA GLU A 172 -1.33 -9.04 13.93
C GLU A 172 -0.94 -8.70 12.51
N PHE A 173 -0.97 -7.43 12.16
CA PHE A 173 -0.56 -6.97 10.83
C PHE A 173 0.96 -7.13 10.62
N GLU A 174 1.79 -6.88 11.65
CA GLU A 174 3.23 -7.15 11.54
C GLU A 174 3.52 -8.64 11.33
N ALA A 175 2.80 -9.54 12.01
CA ALA A 175 2.92 -10.98 11.80
C ALA A 175 2.53 -11.39 10.36
N PHE A 176 1.48 -10.79 9.83
CA PHE A 176 1.06 -10.97 8.45
C PHE A 176 2.10 -10.45 7.44
N LEU A 177 2.70 -9.28 7.67
CA LEU A 177 3.81 -8.78 6.86
C LEU A 177 5.01 -9.72 6.86
N LEU A 178 5.29 -10.36 8.00
CA LEU A 178 6.37 -11.35 8.11
C LEU A 178 6.18 -12.52 7.16
N GLU A 179 4.97 -13.04 7.03
CA GLU A 179 4.64 -14.14 6.13
C GLU A 179 4.87 -13.72 4.67
N ILE A 180 4.30 -12.59 4.27
CA ILE A 180 4.40 -12.08 2.90
C ILE A 180 5.83 -11.77 2.50
N LEU A 181 6.58 -11.07 3.35
CA LEU A 181 7.95 -10.63 3.06
C LEU A 181 8.97 -11.78 3.10
N SER A 182 8.57 -12.95 3.62
CA SER A 182 9.43 -14.14 3.62
C SER A 182 9.52 -14.79 2.26
N ASP A 183 8.38 -14.97 1.64
CA ASP A 183 8.21 -15.75 0.42
C ASP A 183 7.84 -14.92 -0.79
N TYR A 184 7.58 -13.62 -0.59
CA TYR A 184 7.01 -12.71 -1.59
C TYR A 184 5.81 -13.34 -2.29
N ALA A 185 4.91 -13.89 -1.49
CA ALA A 185 3.73 -14.59 -1.94
C ALA A 185 2.49 -14.21 -1.10
N VAL A 186 1.34 -14.23 -1.76
CA VAL A 186 0.03 -13.96 -1.16
C VAL A 186 -0.96 -14.97 -1.69
N THR A 187 -1.78 -15.54 -0.81
CA THR A 187 -2.86 -16.44 -1.20
C THR A 187 -4.19 -15.70 -1.16
N VAL A 188 -4.87 -15.67 -2.31
CA VAL A 188 -6.27 -15.25 -2.44
C VAL A 188 -7.09 -16.53 -2.53
N PRO A 189 -7.98 -16.82 -1.56
CA PRO A 189 -8.63 -18.14 -1.44
C PRO A 189 -9.30 -18.65 -2.73
N GLU A 190 -9.91 -17.75 -3.48
CA GLU A 190 -10.67 -18.09 -4.69
C GLU A 190 -9.79 -18.18 -5.95
N LEU A 191 -8.61 -17.55 -5.96
CA LEU A 191 -7.73 -17.46 -7.14
C LEU A 191 -6.41 -18.23 -6.98
N GLY A 192 -6.09 -18.65 -5.73
CA GLY A 192 -4.85 -19.34 -5.44
C GLY A 192 -3.73 -18.40 -4.99
N THR A 193 -2.48 -18.86 -5.12
CA THR A 193 -1.31 -18.15 -4.60
C THR A 193 -0.61 -17.35 -5.68
N PHE A 194 -0.54 -16.05 -5.48
CA PHE A 194 0.28 -15.13 -6.24
C PHE A 194 1.70 -15.13 -5.65
N ARG A 195 2.70 -15.30 -6.47
CA ARG A 195 4.11 -15.27 -6.07
C ARG A 195 4.90 -14.37 -6.99
N ALA A 196 5.72 -13.50 -6.42
CA ALA A 196 6.55 -12.61 -7.20
C ALA A 196 7.55 -13.39 -8.06
N LYS A 197 7.56 -13.12 -9.37
CA LYS A 197 8.57 -13.65 -10.30
C LYS A 197 9.93 -13.01 -10.05
N VAL A 198 9.91 -11.71 -9.78
CA VAL A 198 11.07 -10.93 -9.33
C VAL A 198 10.66 -10.23 -8.03
N PRO A 199 11.37 -10.47 -6.92
CA PRO A 199 11.03 -9.84 -5.65
C PRO A 199 11.01 -8.31 -5.76
N PRO A 200 10.01 -7.63 -5.18
CA PRO A 200 10.01 -6.18 -5.10
C PRO A 200 11.15 -5.67 -4.22
N ILE A 201 11.61 -4.45 -4.47
CA ILE A 201 12.52 -3.76 -3.56
C ILE A 201 11.69 -3.22 -2.40
N VAL A 202 11.88 -3.73 -1.19
CA VAL A 202 11.06 -3.37 -0.04
C VAL A 202 11.79 -2.41 0.88
N VAL A 203 11.17 -1.26 1.15
CA VAL A 203 11.61 -0.28 2.14
C VAL A 203 10.52 -0.18 3.22
N VAL A 204 10.90 -0.41 4.46
CA VAL A 204 10.05 -0.29 5.63
C VAL A 204 10.51 0.93 6.43
N THR A 205 9.60 1.80 6.87
CA THR A 205 9.95 2.94 7.71
C THR A 205 9.29 2.85 9.08
N SER A 206 9.98 3.38 10.10
CA SER A 206 9.48 3.49 11.47
C SER A 206 9.94 4.82 12.09
N ASN A 207 9.03 5.49 12.82
CA ASN A 207 9.33 6.67 13.65
C ASN A 207 9.56 6.29 15.12
N ARG A 208 9.57 4.99 15.44
CA ARG A 208 9.69 4.46 16.81
C ARG A 208 8.63 5.01 17.77
N THR A 209 7.42 5.24 17.31
CA THR A 209 6.27 5.54 18.20
C THR A 209 5.95 4.33 19.08
N ARG A 210 6.24 3.14 18.58
CA ARG A 210 6.22 1.84 19.22
C ARG A 210 7.41 1.01 18.74
N ASP A 211 7.87 0.05 19.52
CA ASP A 211 8.88 -0.91 19.03
C ASP A 211 8.26 -1.86 18.00
N VAL A 212 8.93 -1.98 16.87
CA VAL A 212 8.61 -2.96 15.83
C VAL A 212 9.00 -4.35 16.31
N HIS A 213 8.19 -5.35 16.02
CA HIS A 213 8.39 -6.73 16.47
C HIS A 213 9.75 -7.28 16.02
N ASP A 214 10.48 -7.93 16.93
CA ASP A 214 11.82 -8.46 16.69
C ASP A 214 11.90 -9.41 15.49
N ALA A 215 10.84 -10.18 15.22
CA ALA A 215 10.80 -11.08 14.07
C ALA A 215 10.89 -10.32 12.74
N LEU A 216 10.22 -9.16 12.63
CA LEU A 216 10.29 -8.30 11.44
C LEU A 216 11.67 -7.65 11.33
N LYS A 217 12.21 -7.13 12.44
CA LYS A 217 13.59 -6.57 12.48
C LYS A 217 14.64 -7.56 12.00
N ARG A 218 14.56 -8.82 12.43
CA ARG A 218 15.53 -9.89 12.04
C ARG A 218 15.48 -10.23 10.55
N ARG A 219 14.35 -10.02 9.87
CA ARG A 219 14.22 -10.27 8.44
C ARG A 219 14.71 -9.10 7.59
N CYS A 220 14.72 -7.90 8.15
CA CYS A 220 15.16 -6.69 7.48
C CYS A 220 16.68 -6.48 7.63
N LEU A 221 17.24 -5.72 6.71
CA LEU A 221 18.48 -4.98 6.94
C LEU A 221 18.11 -3.68 7.65
N TYR A 222 18.79 -3.40 8.73
CA TYR A 222 18.48 -2.25 9.58
C TYR A 222 19.41 -1.09 9.32
N HIS A 223 18.85 0.12 9.27
CA HIS A 223 19.62 1.34 9.23
C HIS A 223 18.93 2.47 10.01
N TRP A 224 19.63 3.06 10.95
CA TRP A 224 19.20 4.27 11.63
C TRP A 224 19.49 5.49 10.77
N VAL A 225 18.47 6.33 10.52
CA VAL A 225 18.58 7.57 9.75
C VAL A 225 18.70 8.74 10.70
N GLU A 226 19.90 9.29 10.79
CA GLU A 226 20.18 10.48 11.58
C GLU A 226 19.74 11.77 10.86
N HIS A 227 19.59 12.84 11.61
CA HIS A 227 19.49 14.17 11.01
C HIS A 227 20.73 14.44 10.14
N PRO A 228 20.55 15.08 8.98
CA PRO A 228 21.69 15.48 8.17
C PRO A 228 22.59 16.46 8.92
N ASP A 229 23.87 16.45 8.60
CA ASP A 229 24.79 17.51 9.03
C ASP A 229 24.37 18.86 8.43
N PHE A 230 24.93 19.92 8.96
CA PHE A 230 24.58 21.30 8.58
C PHE A 230 24.70 21.55 7.07
N GLU A 231 25.82 21.20 6.45
CA GLU A 231 26.04 21.44 5.01
C GLU A 231 25.08 20.60 4.15
N ARG A 232 24.79 19.38 4.56
CA ARG A 232 23.83 18.52 3.89
C ARG A 232 22.40 19.07 4.01
N GLU A 233 22.01 19.59 5.19
CA GLU A 233 20.69 20.19 5.40
C GLU A 233 20.52 21.46 4.55
N VAL A 234 21.54 22.32 4.49
CA VAL A 234 21.55 23.47 3.59
C VAL A 234 21.40 23.06 2.13
N ALA A 235 22.13 22.03 1.69
CA ALA A 235 22.00 21.50 0.33
C ALA A 235 20.58 20.98 0.02
N ILE A 236 19.95 20.32 0.99
CA ILE A 236 18.57 19.81 0.88
C ILE A 236 17.60 21.00 0.76
N VAL A 237 17.67 21.99 1.65
CA VAL A 237 16.79 23.18 1.59
C VAL A 237 16.91 23.87 0.23
N ARG A 238 18.13 24.12 -0.25
CA ARG A 238 18.37 24.75 -1.55
C ARG A 238 17.84 23.94 -2.74
N SER A 239 17.89 22.63 -2.63
CA SER A 239 17.40 21.71 -3.68
C SER A 239 15.88 21.65 -3.72
N ARG A 240 15.21 21.79 -2.57
CA ARG A 240 13.77 21.61 -2.43
C ARG A 240 12.96 22.92 -2.44
N ALA A 241 13.60 24.02 -2.06
CA ALA A 241 13.03 25.36 -1.97
C ALA A 241 13.92 26.33 -2.76
N SER A 242 13.82 26.28 -4.08
CA SER A 242 14.66 27.07 -5.00
C SER A 242 14.43 28.58 -4.89
N GLU A 243 13.31 28.99 -4.34
CA GLU A 243 12.93 30.40 -4.07
C GLU A 243 13.65 30.96 -2.84
N VAL A 244 14.22 30.12 -1.98
CA VAL A 244 14.93 30.54 -0.77
C VAL A 244 16.35 30.97 -1.11
N LEU A 245 16.71 32.20 -0.72
CA LEU A 245 18.07 32.71 -0.92
C LEU A 245 19.11 31.87 -0.16
N PRO A 246 20.29 31.64 -0.72
CA PRO A 246 21.36 30.85 -0.09
C PRO A 246 21.69 31.27 1.34
N VAL A 247 21.72 32.56 1.61
CA VAL A 247 21.99 33.11 2.95
C VAL A 247 20.90 32.71 3.93
N LEU A 248 19.61 32.90 3.55
CA LEU A 248 18.48 32.51 4.39
C LEU A 248 18.46 30.99 4.64
N ALA A 249 18.71 30.17 3.61
CA ALA A 249 18.78 28.72 3.77
C ALA A 249 19.85 28.29 4.81
N ARG A 250 21.04 28.90 4.78
CA ARG A 250 22.08 28.61 5.76
C ARG A 250 21.70 29.06 7.17
N GLN A 251 21.14 30.25 7.30
CA GLN A 251 20.71 30.79 8.61
C GLN A 251 19.56 29.95 9.21
N VAL A 252 18.59 29.51 8.40
CA VAL A 252 17.50 28.64 8.85
C VAL A 252 18.04 27.28 9.29
N ALA A 253 18.92 26.65 8.51
CA ALA A 253 19.54 25.38 8.88
C ALA A 253 20.37 25.52 10.18
N ALA A 254 21.10 26.61 10.37
CA ALA A 254 21.86 26.90 11.60
C ALA A 254 20.92 27.08 12.81
N MET A 255 19.81 27.81 12.62
CA MET A 255 18.80 27.99 13.67
C MET A 255 18.15 26.66 14.06
N VAL A 256 17.74 25.83 13.09
CA VAL A 256 17.16 24.52 13.36
C VAL A 256 18.15 23.60 14.08
N ALA A 257 19.43 23.62 13.71
CA ALA A 257 20.47 22.88 14.44
C ALA A 257 20.51 23.30 15.92
N SER A 258 20.48 24.62 16.20
CA SER A 258 20.43 25.13 17.58
C SER A 258 19.14 24.77 18.30
N LEU A 259 18.00 24.75 17.62
CA LEU A 259 16.73 24.31 18.22
C LEU A 259 16.78 22.83 18.65
N ARG A 260 17.39 21.95 17.87
CA ARG A 260 17.58 20.53 18.22
C ARG A 260 18.42 20.32 19.49
N GLU A 261 19.33 21.22 19.79
CA GLU A 261 20.18 21.19 20.99
C GLU A 261 19.42 21.57 22.27
N LEU A 262 18.24 22.20 22.16
CA LEU A 262 17.44 22.65 23.30
C LEU A 262 16.62 21.55 24.01
N HIS A 263 16.81 20.27 23.66
CA HIS A 263 16.07 19.14 24.25
C HIS A 263 14.56 19.34 24.17
N LEU A 264 14.06 19.72 23.02
CA LEU A 264 12.63 19.91 22.76
C LEU A 264 11.88 18.55 22.86
N TYR A 265 10.60 18.62 23.18
CA TYR A 265 9.74 17.45 23.18
C TYR A 265 9.69 16.81 21.78
N LYS A 266 9.58 17.65 20.75
CA LYS A 266 9.66 17.21 19.36
C LYS A 266 10.60 18.12 18.57
N PRO A 267 11.87 17.72 18.44
CA PRO A 267 12.84 18.46 17.63
C PRO A 267 12.38 18.57 16.16
N PRO A 268 12.61 19.70 15.49
CA PRO A 268 12.23 19.87 14.10
C PRO A 268 13.06 18.98 13.18
N GLY A 269 12.37 18.31 12.22
CA GLY A 269 12.99 17.54 11.16
C GLY A 269 13.38 18.40 9.96
N VAL A 270 13.89 17.76 8.91
CA VAL A 270 14.29 18.43 7.66
C VAL A 270 13.08 18.97 6.92
N ALA A 271 11.92 18.29 7.01
CA ALA A 271 10.70 18.77 6.41
C ALA A 271 10.27 20.11 6.99
N GLU A 272 10.28 20.23 8.32
CA GLU A 272 9.98 21.47 9.03
C GLU A 272 11.00 22.58 8.69
N THR A 273 12.28 22.22 8.47
CA THR A 273 13.29 23.18 8.02
C THR A 273 12.97 23.76 6.65
N ILE A 274 12.56 22.90 5.70
CA ILE A 274 12.17 23.31 4.34
C ILE A 274 10.94 24.21 4.40
N ASP A 275 9.88 23.77 5.11
CA ASP A 275 8.63 24.50 5.24
C ASP A 275 8.85 25.88 5.86
N TRP A 276 9.73 25.95 6.87
CA TRP A 276 10.05 27.21 7.54
C TRP A 276 10.82 28.15 6.63
N ALA A 277 11.85 27.66 5.94
CA ALA A 277 12.62 28.43 4.97
C ALA A 277 11.72 29.00 3.85
N THR A 278 10.82 28.17 3.31
CA THR A 278 9.83 28.58 2.30
C THR A 278 8.86 29.64 2.85
N SER A 279 8.38 29.46 4.08
CA SER A 279 7.48 30.43 4.73
C SER A 279 8.15 31.79 4.94
N LEU A 280 9.42 31.82 5.36
CA LEU A 280 10.18 33.05 5.51
C LEU A 280 10.42 33.74 4.16
N ALA A 281 10.75 32.99 3.12
CA ALA A 281 10.89 33.51 1.76
C ALA A 281 9.58 34.09 1.24
N ALA A 282 8.44 33.43 1.49
CA ALA A 282 7.11 33.93 1.13
C ALA A 282 6.72 35.24 1.84
N LEU A 283 7.28 35.48 3.05
CA LEU A 283 7.20 36.75 3.77
C LEU A 283 8.20 37.81 3.27
N GLY A 284 8.92 37.54 2.19
CA GLY A 284 9.92 38.44 1.60
C GLY A 284 11.18 38.61 2.45
N ARG A 285 11.49 37.63 3.32
CA ARG A 285 12.69 37.69 4.14
C ARG A 285 13.89 37.20 3.35
N THR A 286 14.97 37.93 3.42
CA THR A 286 16.27 37.59 2.82
C THR A 286 17.26 37.04 3.84
N GLU A 287 17.04 37.38 5.12
CA GLU A 287 17.83 36.97 6.28
C GLU A 287 16.94 36.75 7.49
N LEU A 288 17.42 35.98 8.48
CA LEU A 288 16.72 35.79 9.76
C LEU A 288 16.81 37.05 10.63
N ASP A 289 15.68 37.43 11.18
CA ASP A 289 15.55 38.44 12.24
C ASP A 289 14.66 37.93 13.37
N GLU A 290 14.81 38.46 14.57
CA GLU A 290 14.07 38.05 15.77
C GLU A 290 12.57 38.17 15.59
N ARG A 291 12.08 39.20 14.89
CA ARG A 291 10.66 39.44 14.65
C ARG A 291 10.08 38.35 13.71
N SER A 292 10.76 38.06 12.61
CA SER A 292 10.31 37.04 11.67
C SER A 292 10.31 35.66 12.28
N VAL A 293 11.35 35.30 13.09
CA VAL A 293 11.39 34.04 13.84
C VAL A 293 10.23 33.94 14.82
N THR A 294 9.98 34.99 15.63
CA THR A 294 8.86 34.99 16.59
C THR A 294 7.50 34.79 15.91
N LEU A 295 7.26 35.45 14.77
CA LEU A 295 6.02 35.34 14.03
C LEU A 295 5.82 33.98 13.37
N THR A 296 6.89 33.28 13.00
CA THR A 296 6.86 32.02 12.24
C THR A 296 7.25 30.82 13.06
N LEU A 297 7.49 30.96 14.37
CA LEU A 297 7.93 29.87 15.25
C LEU A 297 6.98 28.66 15.20
N GLY A 298 5.66 28.88 15.07
CA GLY A 298 4.65 27.84 14.90
C GLY A 298 4.76 27.05 13.58
N THR A 299 5.50 27.54 12.59
CA THR A 299 5.79 26.78 11.35
C THR A 299 6.76 25.64 11.62
N VAL A 300 7.74 25.86 12.48
CA VAL A 300 8.81 24.89 12.77
C VAL A 300 8.54 24.10 14.06
N LEU A 301 7.87 24.66 15.05
CA LEU A 301 7.53 24.02 16.33
C LEU A 301 6.01 23.92 16.51
N LYS A 302 5.52 22.68 16.65
CA LYS A 302 4.07 22.37 16.71
C LYS A 302 3.53 22.24 18.14
N TYR A 303 4.41 22.28 19.17
CA TYR A 303 4.06 22.15 20.58
C TYR A 303 4.29 23.45 21.32
N GLN A 304 3.33 23.86 22.14
CA GLN A 304 3.39 25.12 22.89
C GLN A 304 4.55 25.11 23.89
N GLU A 305 4.83 23.96 24.50
CA GLU A 305 5.91 23.76 25.46
C GLU A 305 7.28 24.00 24.82
N ASP A 306 7.44 23.53 23.57
CA ASP A 306 8.68 23.73 22.80
C ASP A 306 8.85 25.21 22.43
N GLN A 307 7.78 25.87 21.99
CA GLN A 307 7.81 27.31 21.70
C GLN A 307 8.15 28.13 22.97
N ALA A 308 7.56 27.80 24.11
CA ALA A 308 7.86 28.45 25.37
C ALA A 308 9.33 28.25 25.80
N ARG A 309 9.89 27.04 25.58
CA ARG A 309 11.31 26.74 25.86
C ARG A 309 12.25 27.56 24.98
N VAL A 310 11.95 27.71 23.69
CA VAL A 310 12.72 28.55 22.78
C VAL A 310 12.65 30.03 23.14
N GLN A 311 11.47 30.50 23.54
CA GLN A 311 11.31 31.87 24.05
C GLN A 311 12.13 32.12 25.31
N ALA A 312 12.12 31.17 26.26
CA ALA A 312 12.93 31.23 27.47
C ALA A 312 14.44 31.18 27.22
N ALA A 313 14.90 30.49 26.17
CA ALA A 313 16.28 30.43 25.74
C ALA A 313 16.76 31.75 25.09
N GLY A 314 15.84 32.66 24.72
CA GLY A 314 16.14 33.95 24.10
C GLY A 314 16.28 33.87 22.58
N ILE A 315 15.18 34.17 21.85
CA ILE A 315 15.13 34.12 20.38
C ILE A 315 16.22 35.01 19.76
N GLY A 316 16.44 36.20 20.30
CA GLY A 316 17.46 37.12 19.79
C GLY A 316 18.88 36.57 19.84
N ASP A 317 19.24 35.82 20.90
CA ASP A 317 20.56 35.18 21.01
C ASP A 317 20.72 34.04 20.02
N LEU A 318 19.70 33.22 19.88
CA LEU A 318 19.64 32.12 18.90
C LEU A 318 19.76 32.64 17.45
N VAL A 319 19.05 33.72 17.14
CA VAL A 319 19.14 34.38 15.81
C VAL A 319 20.53 34.90 15.55
N ARG A 320 21.16 35.60 16.50
CA ARG A 320 22.52 36.09 16.35
C ARG A 320 23.52 34.96 16.10
N ALA A 321 23.39 33.88 16.85
CA ALA A 321 24.25 32.70 16.66
C ALA A 321 23.99 32.03 15.27
N ALA A 322 22.75 31.92 14.85
CA ALA A 322 22.39 31.33 13.56
C ALA A 322 22.91 32.20 12.38
N VAL A 323 22.76 33.53 12.46
CA VAL A 323 23.26 34.46 11.43
C VAL A 323 24.79 34.38 11.34
N ALA A 324 25.49 34.35 12.47
CA ALA A 324 26.96 34.23 12.50
C ALA A 324 27.46 32.90 11.91
N ARG A 325 26.73 31.79 12.15
CA ARG A 325 27.07 30.46 11.60
C ARG A 325 26.69 30.32 10.14
N GLY A 326 25.65 31.03 9.69
CA GLY A 326 25.13 30.99 8.32
C GLY A 326 25.80 31.98 7.36
N ALA A 327 26.66 32.84 7.86
CA ALA A 327 27.45 33.78 7.05
C ALA A 327 28.69 33.08 6.36
#